data_812b5809caf5537ec37eb0599ca3a78d
#
_entry.id   812b5809caf5537ec37eb0599ca3a78d
#
_cell.length_a   1.000
_cell.length_b   1.000
_cell.length_c   1.000
_cell.angle_alpha   90.00
_cell.angle_beta   90.00
_cell.angle_gamma   90.00
#
_symmetry.space_group_name_H-M   'P 1'
#
loop_
_entity.id
_entity.type
_entity.pdbx_description
1 polymer ?
#
loop_
_entity_poly.entity_id
_entity_poly.type
_entity_poly.pdbx_seq_one_letter_code
_entity_poly.pdbx_strand_id
1 'polypeptide(L)'
;MKFSVLGSSSSGNSSFIEMGNKRFLIDAGFSGKKTIEKLESINKNISDINGILITHEHSDHIQGLGVLSRKHDLPIYISRQSYYSIK
;
A
#
# COMPACT_ATOMS: atom_id res chain seq x y z
N MET A 1 11.84 7.09 -12.34
CA MET A 1 10.68 6.82 -11.48
C MET A 1 9.67 5.96 -12.23
N LYS A 2 9.14 4.94 -11.57
CA LYS A 2 8.10 4.08 -12.14
C LYS A 2 6.85 4.13 -11.28
N PHE A 3 5.70 4.07 -11.92
CA PHE A 3 4.42 4.16 -11.24
C PHE A 3 3.43 3.20 -11.87
N SER A 4 2.72 2.44 -11.05
CA SER A 4 1.69 1.50 -11.51
C SER A 4 0.47 1.58 -10.61
N VAL A 5 -0.71 1.73 -11.20
CA VAL A 5 -1.95 1.69 -10.44
C VAL A 5 -2.37 0.22 -10.32
N LEU A 6 -2.41 -0.28 -9.08
CA LEU A 6 -2.83 -1.66 -8.82
C LEU A 6 -4.34 -1.79 -8.80
N GLY A 7 -5.03 -0.71 -8.44
CA GLY A 7 -6.47 -0.64 -8.47
C GLY A 7 -6.96 0.72 -8.02
N SER A 8 -8.07 1.16 -8.57
CA SER A 8 -8.65 2.47 -8.27
C SER A 8 -10.17 2.37 -8.39
N SER A 9 -10.83 2.03 -7.29
CA SER A 9 -12.29 1.88 -7.26
C SER A 9 -12.78 1.97 -5.82
N SER A 10 -14.09 1.95 -5.64
CA SER A 10 -14.66 1.95 -4.29
C SER A 10 -14.39 0.64 -3.55
N SER A 11 -13.99 -0.42 -4.25
CA SER A 11 -13.67 -1.70 -3.61
C SER A 11 -12.21 -1.81 -3.18
N GLY A 12 -11.36 -0.87 -3.59
CA GLY A 12 -9.96 -0.86 -3.17
C GLY A 12 -9.12 0.07 -4.01
N ASN A 13 -8.16 0.73 -3.36
CA ASN A 13 -7.22 1.63 -4.01
C ASN A 13 -5.81 1.31 -3.55
N SER A 14 -4.91 1.15 -4.51
CA SER A 14 -3.49 0.95 -4.21
C SER A 14 -2.69 1.25 -5.46
N SER A 15 -1.52 1.83 -5.27
CA SER A 15 -0.59 2.13 -6.36
C SER A 15 0.82 1.76 -5.93
N PHE A 16 1.65 1.46 -6.92
CA PHE A 16 3.06 1.16 -6.70
C PHE A 16 3.90 2.28 -7.27
N ILE A 17 4.90 2.74 -6.50
CA ILE A 17 5.83 3.75 -6.98
C ILE A 17 7.25 3.30 -6.69
N GLU A 18 8.14 3.51 -7.66
CA GLU A 18 9.55 3.19 -7.53
C GLU A 18 10.38 4.42 -7.87
N MET A 19 11.22 4.84 -6.93
CA MET A 19 12.10 5.99 -7.09
C MET A 19 13.52 5.56 -6.73
N GLY A 20 14.40 5.50 -7.75
CA GLY A 20 15.75 5.01 -7.52
C GLY A 20 15.71 3.57 -7.01
N ASN A 21 16.27 3.33 -5.84
CA ASN A 21 16.25 2.00 -5.22
C ASN A 21 15.19 1.86 -4.11
N LYS A 22 14.27 2.81 -4.03
CA LYS A 22 13.20 2.78 -3.04
C LYS A 22 11.85 2.49 -3.71
N ARG A 23 11.03 1.65 -3.06
CA ARG A 23 9.73 1.23 -3.57
C ARG A 23 8.67 1.36 -2.49
N PHE A 24 7.55 1.96 -2.85
CA PHE A 24 6.47 2.20 -1.89
C PHE A 24 5.13 1.80 -2.49
N LEU A 25 4.21 1.40 -1.61
CA LEU A 25 2.79 1.33 -1.94
C LEU A 25 2.15 2.64 -1.53
N ILE A 26 1.29 3.16 -2.37
CA ILE A 26 0.45 4.31 -2.03
C ILE A 26 -0.95 3.76 -1.79
N ASP A 27 -1.36 3.79 -0.52
CA ASP A 27 -2.58 3.18 -0.03
C ASP A 27 -2.54 1.66 -0.09
N ALA A 28 -3.32 1.01 0.75
CA ALA A 28 -3.40 -0.44 0.86
C ALA A 28 -4.86 -0.85 1.00
N GLY A 29 -5.66 -0.51 -0.03
CA GLY A 29 -7.10 -0.70 -0.03
C GLY A 29 -7.57 -2.12 -0.32
N PHE A 30 -6.65 -3.03 -0.67
CA PHE A 30 -6.97 -4.44 -0.88
C PHE A 30 -6.53 -5.26 0.32
N SER A 31 -7.02 -6.50 0.43
CA SER A 31 -6.50 -7.42 1.44
C SER A 31 -5.00 -7.63 1.21
N GLY A 32 -4.29 -8.07 2.25
CA GLY A 32 -2.86 -8.34 2.12
C GLY A 32 -2.57 -9.33 1.01
N LYS A 33 -3.35 -10.41 0.94
CA LYS A 33 -3.20 -11.44 -0.08
C LYS A 33 -3.38 -10.85 -1.49
N LYS A 34 -4.43 -10.05 -1.67
CA LYS A 34 -4.72 -9.47 -2.99
C LYS A 34 -3.66 -8.45 -3.40
N THR A 35 -3.14 -7.70 -2.43
CA THR A 35 -2.05 -6.76 -2.69
C THR A 35 -0.82 -7.49 -3.20
N ILE A 36 -0.46 -8.60 -2.56
CA ILE A 36 0.68 -9.41 -2.98
C ILE A 36 0.48 -9.96 -4.39
N GLU A 37 -0.73 -10.46 -4.69
CA GLU A 37 -1.03 -10.97 -6.02
C GLU A 37 -0.90 -9.88 -7.09
N LYS A 38 -1.37 -8.68 -6.79
CA LYS A 38 -1.29 -7.57 -7.73
C LYS A 38 0.16 -7.11 -7.97
N LEU A 39 0.99 -7.12 -6.93
CA LEU A 39 2.40 -6.82 -7.07
C LEU A 39 3.09 -7.87 -7.94
N GLU A 40 2.78 -9.13 -7.73
CA GLU A 40 3.36 -10.22 -8.52
C GLU A 40 2.97 -10.11 -9.99
N SER A 41 1.77 -9.60 -10.27
CA SER A 41 1.31 -9.43 -11.65
C SER A 41 2.13 -8.40 -12.43
N ILE A 42 2.86 -7.53 -11.73
CA ILE A 42 3.75 -6.55 -12.36
C ILE A 42 5.21 -6.89 -12.08
N ASN A 43 5.49 -8.14 -11.72
CA ASN A 43 6.83 -8.66 -11.44
C ASN A 43 7.51 -7.96 -10.27
N LYS A 44 6.73 -7.61 -9.25
CA LYS A 44 7.25 -7.02 -8.02
C LYS A 44 6.94 -7.93 -6.84
N ASN A 45 7.73 -7.85 -5.80
CA ASN A 45 7.63 -8.70 -4.63
C ASN A 45 7.40 -7.85 -3.40
N ILE A 46 6.53 -8.32 -2.50
CA ILE A 46 6.23 -7.58 -1.26
C ILE A 46 7.50 -7.36 -0.43
N SER A 47 8.46 -8.26 -0.50
CA SER A 47 9.71 -8.12 0.24
C SER A 47 10.58 -6.97 -0.26
N ASP A 48 10.29 -6.46 -1.46
CA ASP A 48 11.04 -5.33 -2.03
C ASP A 48 10.42 -3.98 -1.68
N ILE A 49 9.25 -3.98 -1.03
CA ILE A 49 8.55 -2.75 -0.68
C ILE A 49 9.18 -2.15 0.58
N ASN A 50 9.48 -0.87 0.55
CA ASN A 50 10.12 -0.16 1.65
C ASN A 50 9.13 0.48 2.62
N GLY A 51 7.88 0.65 2.21
CA GLY A 51 6.87 1.23 3.09
C GLY A 51 5.55 1.48 2.38
N ILE A 52 4.58 1.93 3.14
CA ILE A 52 3.23 2.24 2.64
C ILE A 52 2.92 3.69 2.99
N LEU A 53 2.52 4.46 1.97
CA LEU A 53 2.10 5.84 2.12
C LEU A 53 0.57 5.88 2.10
N ILE A 54 -0.04 6.43 3.13
CA ILE A 54 -1.51 6.49 3.22
C ILE A 54 -1.99 7.90 2.91
N THR A 55 -2.84 8.04 1.91
CA THR A 55 -3.40 9.33 1.50
C THR A 55 -4.78 9.59 2.10
N HIS A 56 -5.54 8.53 2.35
CA HIS A 56 -6.90 8.63 2.90
C HIS A 56 -7.12 7.54 3.93
N GLU A 57 -7.93 7.84 4.96
CA GLU A 57 -8.25 6.89 6.03
C GLU A 57 -9.45 6.00 5.73
N HIS A 58 -10.04 6.10 4.54
CA HIS A 58 -11.20 5.29 4.16
C HIS A 58 -10.81 3.83 3.96
N SER A 59 -11.75 2.91 4.21
CA SER A 59 -11.47 1.47 4.15
C SER A 59 -10.98 1.01 2.79
N ASP A 60 -11.41 1.66 1.71
CA ASP A 60 -10.96 1.34 0.36
C ASP A 60 -9.51 1.77 0.10
N HIS A 61 -8.85 2.37 1.08
CA HIS A 61 -7.44 2.78 1.01
C HIS A 61 -6.57 2.08 2.06
N ILE A 62 -7.16 1.44 3.08
CA ILE A 62 -6.40 0.90 4.22
C ILE A 62 -6.73 -0.55 4.57
N GLN A 63 -7.52 -1.25 3.76
CA GLN A 63 -8.00 -2.60 4.10
C GLN A 63 -6.86 -3.57 4.43
N GLY A 64 -5.78 -3.53 3.68
CA GLY A 64 -4.65 -4.44 3.88
C GLY A 64 -3.59 -3.96 4.83
N LEU A 65 -3.77 -2.76 5.41
CA LEU A 65 -2.72 -2.08 6.16
C LEU A 65 -2.18 -2.91 7.33
N GLY A 66 -3.08 -3.44 8.16
CA GLY A 66 -2.68 -4.20 9.34
C GLY A 66 -1.89 -5.46 9.00
N VAL A 67 -2.37 -6.22 8.02
CA VAL A 67 -1.71 -7.46 7.60
C VAL A 67 -0.32 -7.17 7.02
N LEU A 68 -0.23 -6.20 6.11
CA LEU A 68 1.05 -5.87 5.48
C LEU A 68 2.05 -5.34 6.50
N SER A 69 1.60 -4.50 7.43
CA SER A 69 2.48 -3.97 8.46
C SER A 69 2.99 -5.05 9.41
N ARG A 70 2.08 -5.92 9.89
CA ARG A 70 2.45 -6.94 10.89
C ARG A 70 3.20 -8.12 10.29
N LYS A 71 2.72 -8.66 9.16
CA LYS A 71 3.32 -9.87 8.57
C LYS A 71 4.58 -9.57 7.77
N HIS A 72 4.64 -8.41 7.14
CA HIS A 72 5.75 -8.08 6.25
C HIS A 72 6.61 -6.95 6.79
N ASP A 73 6.31 -6.50 8.00
CA ASP A 73 7.13 -5.53 8.72
C ASP A 73 7.34 -4.24 7.93
N LEU A 74 6.29 -3.77 7.27
CA LEU A 74 6.36 -2.57 6.44
C LEU A 74 6.06 -1.32 7.26
N PRO A 75 6.94 -0.31 7.22
CA PRO A 75 6.66 0.98 7.84
C PRO A 75 5.49 1.67 7.18
N ILE A 76 4.70 2.39 7.96
CA ILE A 76 3.53 3.11 7.48
C ILE A 76 3.77 4.60 7.66
N TYR A 77 3.58 5.36 6.57
CA TYR A 77 3.73 6.81 6.57
C TYR A 77 2.38 7.42 6.25
N ILE A 78 1.76 8.10 7.21
CA ILE A 78 0.45 8.73 7.01
C ILE A 78 0.51 10.17 7.51
N SER A 79 -0.42 11.01 7.01
CA SER A 79 -0.55 12.37 7.50
C SER A 79 -1.00 12.32 8.96
N ARG A 80 -0.69 13.36 9.71
CA ARG A 80 -1.08 13.45 11.12
C ARG A 80 -2.61 13.33 11.29
N GLN A 81 -3.35 13.98 10.43
CA GLN A 81 -4.81 13.94 10.46
C GLN A 81 -5.34 12.53 10.19
N SER A 82 -4.81 11.87 9.17
CA SER A 82 -5.24 10.51 8.84
C SER A 82 -4.87 9.53 9.95
N TYR A 83 -3.72 9.72 10.59
CA TYR A 83 -3.30 8.87 11.70
C TYR A 83 -4.32 8.91 12.85
N TYR A 84 -4.78 10.10 13.23
CA TYR A 84 -5.76 10.24 14.31
C TYR A 84 -7.12 9.66 13.91
N SER A 85 -7.47 9.71 12.63
CA SER A 85 -8.74 9.14 12.16
C SER A 85 -8.73 7.61 12.17
N ILE A 86 -7.58 7.01 11.86
CA ILE A 86 -7.42 5.55 11.83
C ILE A 86 -7.31 4.99 13.26
N LYS A 87 -6.68 5.73 14.12
CA LYS A 87 -6.41 5.30 15.48
C LYS A 87 -7.68 5.26 16.33
#